data_aacfd16a274a6718a4e5ef9444e27fa6
#
_entry.id   aacfd16a274a6718a4e5ef9444e27fa6
#
_cell.length_a   1.000
_cell.length_b   1.000
_cell.length_c   1.000
_cell.angle_alpha   90.00
_cell.angle_beta   90.00
_cell.angle_gamma   90.00
#
_symmetry.space_group_name_H-M   'P 1'
#
loop_
_entity.id
_entity.type
_entity.pdbx_description
1 polymer ?
#
loop_
_entity_poly.entity_id
_entity_poly.type
_entity_poly.pdbx_seq_one_letter_code
_entity_poly.pdbx_strand_id
1 'polypeptide(L)'
;DLAATGGAANGQVDAVRTAPDERAIAAGDLSSLEHCPFLLGSPQDIDGRIADLLFRRAGFEPKVTARSDNVLTLLELCHYGMGACLCPERFLPALLDGERLRTLRVLDCGPDTAYAIQFGVPATSYRWSVIDDFIRCAREVTTGVSQ
;
A
#
# COMPACT_ATOMS: atom_id res chain seq x y z
N ASP A 1 17.14 2.05 27.09
CA ASP A 1 16.25 1.00 26.58
C ASP A 1 14.93 1.64 26.17
N LEU A 2 14.88 2.10 24.95
CA LEU A 2 13.63 2.52 24.33
C LEU A 2 13.16 1.37 23.43
N ALA A 3 12.49 0.40 24.05
CA ALA A 3 11.69 -0.56 23.30
C ALA A 3 10.51 0.19 22.68
N ALA A 4 10.66 0.60 21.41
CA ALA A 4 9.55 1.08 20.63
C ALA A 4 8.65 -0.12 20.31
N THR A 5 7.61 -0.31 21.08
CA THR A 5 6.46 -1.14 20.71
C THR A 5 5.75 -0.45 19.54
N GLY A 6 6.29 -0.66 18.33
CA GLY A 6 5.61 -0.29 17.10
C GLY A 6 4.46 -1.26 16.90
N GLY A 7 3.22 -0.78 17.07
CA GLY A 7 2.07 -1.50 16.56
C GLY A 7 2.24 -1.66 15.05
N ALA A 8 2.42 -2.88 14.58
CA ALA A 8 2.42 -3.20 13.16
C ALA A 8 1.00 -2.92 12.64
N ALA A 9 0.83 -1.80 11.94
CA ALA A 9 -0.34 -1.63 11.12
C ALA A 9 -0.24 -2.65 9.98
N ASN A 10 -1.06 -3.70 10.02
CA ASN A 10 -1.17 -4.66 8.93
C ASN A 10 -1.59 -3.89 7.66
N GLY A 11 -0.61 -3.52 6.86
CA GLY A 11 -0.83 -2.93 5.56
C GLY A 11 -1.37 -4.02 4.63
N GLN A 12 -2.66 -4.00 4.41
CA GLN A 12 -3.31 -4.83 3.41
C GLN A 12 -3.12 -4.16 2.05
N VAL A 13 -2.74 -4.92 1.04
CA VAL A 13 -2.50 -4.40 -0.31
C VAL A 13 -3.74 -4.68 -1.15
N ASP A 14 -4.29 -3.65 -1.77
CA ASP A 14 -5.50 -3.74 -2.57
C ASP A 14 -5.22 -3.59 -4.07
N ALA A 15 -5.91 -4.37 -4.89
CA ALA A 15 -5.91 -4.24 -6.34
C ALA A 15 -7.15 -3.44 -6.78
N VAL A 16 -6.95 -2.36 -7.50
CA VAL A 16 -8.00 -1.36 -7.82
C VAL A 16 -8.61 -1.61 -9.19
N ARG A 17 -9.93 -1.78 -9.22
CA ARG A 17 -10.74 -1.89 -10.43
C ARG A 17 -12.20 -1.42 -10.19
N THR A 18 -12.84 -0.73 -11.14
CA THR A 18 -14.09 0.11 -11.05
C THR A 18 -15.41 -0.48 -10.51
N ALA A 19 -16.08 0.20 -9.56
CA ALA A 19 -17.41 0.20 -8.87
C ALA A 19 -17.48 -0.55 -7.51
N PRO A 20 -18.31 -0.07 -6.57
CA PRO A 20 -18.32 -0.55 -5.20
C PRO A 20 -18.93 -1.95 -5.14
N ASP A 21 -18.08 -2.94 -5.18
CA ASP A 21 -18.42 -4.30 -4.83
C ASP A 21 -17.30 -4.75 -3.89
N GLU A 22 -17.63 -5.01 -2.64
CA GLU A 22 -16.68 -5.45 -1.60
C GLU A 22 -16.13 -6.85 -1.90
N ARG A 23 -15.60 -7.05 -3.12
CA ARG A 23 -14.97 -8.31 -3.47
C ARG A 23 -13.57 -8.34 -2.92
N ALA A 24 -13.31 -9.39 -2.17
CA ALA A 24 -11.98 -9.75 -1.74
C ALA A 24 -11.47 -10.91 -2.60
N ILE A 25 -10.17 -10.94 -2.84
CA ILE A 25 -9.48 -12.01 -3.54
C ILE A 25 -8.31 -12.49 -2.66
N ALA A 26 -8.11 -13.79 -2.55
CA ALA A 26 -6.92 -14.30 -1.90
C ALA A 26 -5.66 -14.01 -2.76
N ALA A 27 -4.53 -13.77 -2.11
CA ALA A 27 -3.28 -13.49 -2.82
C ALA A 27 -2.90 -14.60 -3.81
N GLY A 28 -3.24 -15.87 -3.49
CA GLY A 28 -3.04 -17.01 -4.40
C GLY A 28 -3.93 -16.99 -5.65
N ASP A 29 -5.08 -16.31 -5.60
CA ASP A 29 -6.05 -16.25 -6.69
C ASP A 29 -5.83 -15.05 -7.63
N LEU A 30 -4.80 -14.25 -7.39
CA LEU A 30 -4.41 -13.13 -8.27
C LEU A 30 -4.14 -13.59 -9.70
N SER A 31 -3.88 -14.87 -9.94
CA SER A 31 -3.74 -15.47 -11.27
C SER A 31 -4.99 -15.26 -12.13
N SER A 32 -6.16 -15.08 -11.55
CA SER A 32 -7.38 -14.72 -12.29
C SER A 32 -7.26 -13.37 -13.02
N LEU A 33 -6.30 -12.55 -12.66
CA LEU A 33 -6.00 -11.25 -13.25
C LEU A 33 -4.80 -11.29 -14.23
N GLU A 34 -4.26 -12.46 -14.56
CA GLU A 34 -3.06 -12.60 -15.41
C GLU A 34 -3.16 -11.90 -16.77
N HIS A 35 -4.39 -11.78 -17.31
CA HIS A 35 -4.65 -11.10 -18.58
C HIS A 35 -4.80 -9.58 -18.47
N CYS A 36 -4.87 -9.04 -17.24
CA CYS A 36 -4.99 -7.61 -17.02
C CYS A 36 -3.63 -6.92 -17.25
N PRO A 37 -3.60 -5.74 -17.87
CA PRO A 37 -2.41 -4.90 -17.83
C PRO A 37 -2.23 -4.33 -16.42
N PHE A 38 -0.98 -4.29 -15.95
CA PHE A 38 -0.64 -3.79 -14.62
C PHE A 38 0.18 -2.50 -14.68
N LEU A 39 -0.06 -1.64 -13.69
CA LEU A 39 0.65 -0.41 -13.41
C LEU A 39 1.33 -0.63 -12.04
N LEU A 40 2.65 -0.71 -12.01
CA LEU A 40 3.38 -1.14 -10.81
C LEU A 40 4.39 -0.11 -10.34
N GLY A 41 4.73 -0.18 -9.06
CA GLY A 41 5.86 0.55 -8.49
C GLY A 41 7.19 0.11 -9.09
N SER A 42 8.22 0.94 -8.92
CA SER A 42 9.59 0.56 -9.27
C SER A 42 10.02 -0.67 -8.48
N PRO A 43 10.78 -1.62 -9.07
CA PRO A 43 11.28 -2.80 -8.35
C PRO A 43 12.18 -2.47 -7.15
N GLN A 44 12.72 -1.26 -7.10
CA GLN A 44 13.55 -0.75 -5.99
C GLN A 44 12.72 -0.28 -4.81
N ASP A 45 11.46 0.10 -5.06
CA ASP A 45 10.57 0.62 -4.04
C ASP A 45 9.85 -0.49 -3.28
N ILE A 46 9.34 -0.16 -2.10
CA ILE A 46 8.61 -1.10 -1.25
C ILE A 46 7.36 -1.64 -1.95
N ASP A 47 6.61 -0.79 -2.64
CA ASP A 47 5.36 -1.16 -3.32
C ASP A 47 5.64 -2.09 -4.50
N GLY A 48 6.70 -1.82 -5.29
CA GLY A 48 7.13 -2.69 -6.38
C GLY A 48 7.59 -4.06 -5.88
N ARG A 49 8.34 -4.12 -4.78
CA ARG A 49 8.78 -5.39 -4.17
C ARG A 49 7.63 -6.22 -3.62
N ILE A 50 6.64 -5.56 -3.00
CA ILE A 50 5.42 -6.23 -2.52
C ILE A 50 4.64 -6.80 -3.70
N ALA A 51 4.46 -6.01 -4.75
CA ALA A 51 3.78 -6.46 -5.97
C ALA A 51 4.47 -7.69 -6.56
N ASP A 52 5.79 -7.64 -6.74
CA ASP A 52 6.58 -8.77 -7.27
C ASP A 52 6.46 -10.02 -6.38
N LEU A 53 6.39 -9.85 -5.05
CA LEU A 53 6.18 -10.95 -4.12
C LEU A 53 4.80 -11.59 -4.30
N LEU A 54 3.75 -10.77 -4.41
CA LEU A 54 2.38 -11.24 -4.60
C LEU A 54 2.21 -12.00 -5.92
N PHE A 55 2.74 -11.46 -7.03
CA PHE A 55 2.68 -12.14 -8.32
C PHE A 55 3.46 -13.46 -8.34
N ARG A 56 4.63 -13.51 -7.70
CA ARG A 56 5.37 -14.78 -7.54
C ARG A 56 4.57 -15.81 -6.74
N ARG A 57 3.86 -15.41 -5.69
CA ARG A 57 3.00 -16.30 -4.90
C ARG A 57 1.81 -16.78 -5.72
N ALA A 58 1.24 -15.91 -6.55
CA ALA A 58 0.16 -16.26 -7.46
C ALA A 58 0.59 -17.09 -8.67
N GLY A 59 1.91 -17.24 -8.89
CA GLY A 59 2.46 -18.13 -9.91
C GLY A 59 2.40 -17.59 -11.33
N PHE A 60 2.30 -16.28 -11.54
CA PHE A 60 2.32 -15.68 -12.86
C PHE A 60 3.16 -14.42 -12.95
N GLU A 61 3.58 -14.07 -14.16
CA GLU A 61 4.30 -12.84 -14.45
C GLU A 61 3.32 -11.79 -14.99
N PRO A 62 3.20 -10.60 -14.32
CA PRO A 62 2.25 -9.59 -14.73
C PRO A 62 2.67 -8.90 -16.03
N LYS A 63 1.69 -8.61 -16.89
CA LYS A 63 1.90 -7.75 -18.05
C LYS A 63 1.98 -6.30 -17.61
N VAL A 64 3.20 -5.78 -17.40
CA VAL A 64 3.42 -4.42 -16.92
C VAL A 64 3.33 -3.42 -18.07
N THR A 65 2.40 -2.47 -17.96
CA THR A 65 2.19 -1.40 -18.94
C THR A 65 3.01 -0.15 -18.60
N ALA A 66 3.10 0.19 -17.31
CA ALA A 66 3.90 1.31 -16.84
C ALA A 66 4.40 1.07 -15.41
N ARG A 67 5.46 1.77 -15.05
CA ARG A 67 5.98 1.84 -13.67
C ARG A 67 6.12 3.29 -13.22
N SER A 68 5.89 3.54 -11.94
CA SER A 68 6.08 4.85 -11.32
C SER A 68 6.42 4.69 -9.84
N ASP A 69 7.30 5.55 -9.35
CA ASP A 69 7.65 5.63 -7.91
C ASP A 69 6.58 6.37 -7.09
N ASN A 70 5.56 6.90 -7.77
CA ASN A 70 4.47 7.62 -7.15
C ASN A 70 3.15 6.84 -7.31
N VAL A 71 2.63 6.33 -6.20
CA VAL A 71 1.37 5.57 -6.17
C VAL A 71 0.18 6.38 -6.67
N LEU A 72 0.15 7.70 -6.43
CA LEU A 72 -0.93 8.56 -6.91
C LEU A 72 -0.95 8.61 -8.44
N THR A 73 0.22 8.67 -9.07
CA THR A 73 0.33 8.59 -10.54
C THR A 73 -0.19 7.26 -11.06
N LEU A 74 0.11 6.14 -10.39
CA LEU A 74 -0.41 4.83 -10.79
C LEU A 74 -1.94 4.77 -10.68
N LEU A 75 -2.50 5.34 -9.61
CA LEU A 75 -3.95 5.41 -9.41
C LEU A 75 -4.64 6.29 -10.45
N GLU A 76 -4.05 7.41 -10.83
CA GLU A 76 -4.54 8.26 -11.93
C GLU A 76 -4.54 7.51 -13.26
N LEU A 77 -3.45 6.83 -13.60
CA LEU A 77 -3.38 6.01 -14.81
C LEU A 77 -4.43 4.87 -14.79
N CYS A 78 -4.65 4.27 -13.63
CA CYS A 78 -5.71 3.27 -13.43
C CYS A 78 -7.11 3.89 -13.66
N HIS A 79 -7.34 5.12 -13.16
CA HIS A 79 -8.56 5.87 -13.39
C HIS A 79 -8.85 6.09 -14.89
N TYR A 80 -7.82 6.32 -15.67
CA TYR A 80 -7.92 6.43 -17.13
C TYR A 80 -8.02 5.08 -17.86
N GLY A 81 -8.13 3.97 -17.12
CA GLY A 81 -8.33 2.64 -17.70
C GLY A 81 -7.08 2.02 -18.30
N MET A 82 -5.89 2.48 -17.95
CA MET A 82 -4.63 1.98 -18.50
C MET A 82 -4.20 0.64 -17.91
N GLY A 83 -4.82 0.20 -16.81
CA GLY A 83 -4.52 -1.07 -16.17
C GLY A 83 -4.97 -1.13 -14.71
N ALA A 84 -4.62 -2.21 -14.03
CA ALA A 84 -4.82 -2.39 -12.60
C ALA A 84 -3.53 -2.04 -11.86
N CYS A 85 -3.63 -1.46 -10.66
CA CYS A 85 -2.48 -1.22 -9.78
C CYS A 85 -2.72 -1.85 -8.41
N LEU A 86 -1.62 -2.15 -7.72
CA LEU A 86 -1.60 -2.52 -6.32
C LEU A 86 -1.24 -1.30 -5.49
N CYS A 87 -2.03 -0.99 -4.47
CA CYS A 87 -1.76 0.12 -3.58
C CYS A 87 -2.18 -0.20 -2.14
N PRO A 88 -1.55 0.43 -1.14
CA PRO A 88 -2.03 0.32 0.22
C PRO A 88 -3.42 0.92 0.40
N GLU A 89 -4.30 0.24 1.13
CA GLU A 89 -5.69 0.63 1.37
C GLU A 89 -5.84 2.09 1.85
N ARG A 90 -4.88 2.58 2.61
CA ARG A 90 -4.91 3.94 3.16
C ARG A 90 -4.89 5.06 2.12
N PHE A 91 -4.45 4.78 0.90
CA PHE A 91 -4.46 5.78 -0.18
C PHE A 91 -5.81 5.89 -0.89
N LEU A 92 -6.67 4.89 -0.76
CA LEU A 92 -7.95 4.83 -1.47
C LEU A 92 -8.92 5.94 -1.07
N PRO A 93 -9.16 6.26 0.24
CA PRO A 93 -10.15 7.26 0.62
C PRO A 93 -9.86 8.67 0.10
N ALA A 94 -8.57 9.01 -0.08
CA ALA A 94 -8.15 10.33 -0.56
C ALA A 94 -8.37 10.53 -2.07
N LEU A 95 -8.64 9.47 -2.81
CA LEU A 95 -8.64 9.46 -4.28
C LEU A 95 -9.96 8.97 -4.88
N LEU A 96 -10.84 8.38 -4.07
CA LEU A 96 -12.11 7.84 -4.51
C LEU A 96 -13.21 8.92 -4.60
N ASP A 97 -12.88 10.07 -5.18
CA ASP A 97 -13.91 11.05 -5.54
C ASP A 97 -14.49 10.65 -6.90
N GLY A 98 -15.32 9.59 -6.89
CA GLY A 98 -16.12 9.25 -8.04
C GLY A 98 -16.06 7.84 -8.61
N GLU A 99 -17.09 7.51 -9.30
CA GLU A 99 -17.62 6.24 -9.78
C GLU A 99 -16.75 5.40 -10.76
N ARG A 100 -15.45 5.72 -10.93
CA ARG A 100 -14.64 5.14 -12.01
C ARG A 100 -13.61 4.10 -11.60
N LEU A 101 -13.31 3.94 -10.31
CA LEU A 101 -12.37 2.94 -9.83
C LEU A 101 -13.10 1.82 -9.08
N ARG A 102 -12.77 0.57 -9.39
CA ARG A 102 -13.16 -0.60 -8.58
C ARG A 102 -12.01 -1.01 -7.71
N THR A 103 -12.30 -1.22 -6.45
CA THR A 103 -11.33 -1.78 -5.53
C THR A 103 -11.59 -3.25 -5.30
N LEU A 104 -10.52 -4.02 -5.24
CA LEU A 104 -10.53 -5.43 -4.90
C LEU A 104 -9.52 -5.64 -3.79
N ARG A 105 -10.01 -6.01 -2.60
CA ARG A 105 -9.14 -6.24 -1.46
C ARG A 105 -8.39 -7.55 -1.63
N VAL A 106 -7.06 -7.51 -1.51
CA VAL A 106 -6.23 -8.71 -1.55
C VAL A 106 -6.03 -9.22 -0.12
N LEU A 107 -6.47 -10.44 0.13
CA LEU A 107 -6.39 -11.12 1.43
C LEU A 107 -5.20 -12.08 1.47
N ASP A 108 -4.80 -12.50 2.68
CA ASP A 108 -3.77 -13.51 2.90
C ASP A 108 -2.40 -13.17 2.28
N CYS A 109 -2.10 -11.87 2.23
CA CYS A 109 -0.85 -11.38 1.67
C CYS A 109 0.40 -11.86 2.44
N GLY A 110 0.24 -12.23 3.72
CA GLY A 110 1.30 -12.69 4.59
C GLY A 110 2.16 -11.56 5.19
N PRO A 111 3.02 -11.88 6.15
CA PRO A 111 3.77 -10.87 6.92
C PRO A 111 4.78 -10.09 6.08
N ASP A 112 5.32 -10.69 5.02
CA ASP A 112 6.35 -10.06 4.18
C ASP A 112 5.81 -8.93 3.30
N THR A 113 4.49 -8.75 3.23
CA THR A 113 3.82 -7.66 2.52
C THR A 113 3.46 -6.50 3.44
N ALA A 114 3.64 -6.66 4.74
CA ALA A 114 3.44 -5.61 5.72
C ALA A 114 4.70 -4.72 5.82
N TYR A 115 4.50 -3.42 5.90
CA TYR A 115 5.58 -2.49 6.22
C TYR A 115 5.16 -1.54 7.33
N ALA A 116 6.16 -1.07 8.09
CA ALA A 116 5.94 -0.12 9.17
C ALA A 116 6.57 1.22 8.82
N ILE A 117 5.84 2.30 9.08
CA ILE A 117 6.41 3.65 9.06
C ILE A 117 7.05 3.89 10.43
N GLN A 118 8.34 4.23 10.43
CA GLN A 118 9.10 4.48 11.63
C GLN A 118 9.70 5.88 11.62
N PHE A 119 9.71 6.52 12.78
CA PHE A 119 10.41 7.78 12.97
C PHE A 119 11.79 7.52 13.57
N GLY A 120 12.83 7.85 12.82
CA GLY A 120 14.19 7.87 13.31
C GLY A 120 14.55 9.25 13.86
N VAL A 121 15.12 9.31 15.07
CA VAL A 121 15.69 10.53 15.63
C VAL A 121 17.16 10.29 15.98
N PRO A 122 18.05 11.27 15.82
CA PRO A 122 19.45 11.12 16.20
C PRO A 122 19.57 10.81 17.71
N ALA A 123 20.43 9.87 18.05
CA ALA A 123 20.77 9.55 19.42
C ALA A 123 21.78 10.59 19.98
N THR A 124 21.39 11.86 20.04
CA THR A 124 22.21 12.94 20.58
C THR A 124 21.78 13.30 21.97
N SER A 125 22.69 13.90 22.76
CA SER A 125 22.40 14.40 24.10
C SER A 125 21.47 15.63 24.10
N TYR A 126 21.35 16.31 22.97
CA TYR A 126 20.44 17.44 22.79
C TYR A 126 19.29 17.06 21.89
N ARG A 127 18.07 17.23 22.38
CA ARG A 127 16.85 16.95 21.66
C ARG A 127 15.97 18.20 21.64
N TRP A 128 15.58 18.62 20.44
CA TRP A 128 14.67 19.73 20.26
C TRP A 128 13.26 19.36 20.73
N SER A 129 12.63 20.21 21.56
CA SER A 129 11.26 19.98 22.03
C SER A 129 10.25 19.77 20.88
N VAL A 130 10.47 20.44 19.75
CA VAL A 130 9.64 20.28 18.54
C VAL A 130 9.63 18.85 18.01
N ILE A 131 10.72 18.10 18.17
CA ILE A 131 10.77 16.68 17.77
C ILE A 131 9.88 15.84 18.69
N ASP A 132 9.89 16.11 19.99
CA ASP A 132 9.04 15.42 20.96
C ASP A 132 7.56 15.74 20.73
N ASP A 133 7.24 16.98 20.43
CA ASP A 133 5.89 17.42 20.08
C ASP A 133 5.41 16.76 18.81
N PHE A 134 6.24 16.71 17.77
CA PHE A 134 5.92 16.02 16.52
C PHE A 134 5.64 14.53 16.74
N ILE A 135 6.51 13.83 17.50
CA ILE A 135 6.32 12.41 17.80
C ILE A 135 5.03 12.18 18.58
N ARG A 136 4.71 13.06 19.54
CA ARG A 136 3.46 13.00 20.31
C ARG A 136 2.25 13.14 19.38
N CYS A 137 2.20 14.18 18.55
CA CYS A 137 1.13 14.41 17.60
C CYS A 137 0.98 13.23 16.61
N ALA A 138 2.09 12.72 16.09
CA ALA A 138 2.05 11.58 15.17
C ALA A 138 1.47 10.33 15.83
N ARG A 139 1.79 10.07 17.10
CA ARG A 139 1.19 8.96 17.86
C ARG A 139 -0.31 9.16 18.08
N GLU A 140 -0.74 10.34 18.45
CA GLU A 140 -2.17 10.66 18.65
C GLU A 140 -2.98 10.40 17.37
N VAL A 141 -2.47 10.86 16.22
CA VAL A 141 -3.12 10.64 14.92
C VAL A 141 -3.17 9.15 14.55
N THR A 142 -2.08 8.41 14.79
CA THR A 142 -2.03 6.98 14.40
C THR A 142 -2.84 6.09 15.33
N THR A 143 -3.00 6.43 16.62
CA THR A 143 -3.85 5.70 17.56
C THR A 143 -5.34 6.03 17.42
N GLY A 144 -5.68 7.25 16.95
CA GLY A 144 -7.07 7.69 16.72
C GLY A 144 -7.72 7.12 15.45
N VAL A 145 -6.96 6.46 14.58
CA VAL A 145 -7.48 5.85 13.33
C VAL A 145 -7.96 4.41 13.55
N SER A 146 -7.88 3.88 14.76
CA SER A 146 -8.33 2.51 15.11
C SER A 146 -9.76 2.48 15.70
N GLN A 147 -10.70 3.29 15.15
CA GLN A 147 -12.12 3.17 15.44
C GLN A 147 -12.90 2.97 14.14
#